data_ce71f786e5ca82a9809450059b3ba438
#
_entry.id   ce71f786e5ca82a9809450059b3ba438
#
_cell.length_a   1.000
_cell.length_b   1.000
_cell.length_c   1.000
_cell.angle_alpha   90.00
_cell.angle_beta   90.00
_cell.angle_gamma   90.00
#
_symmetry.space_group_name_H-M   'P 1'
#
loop_
_entity.id
_entity.type
_entity.pdbx_description
1 polymer ?
#
loop_
_entity_poly.entity_id
_entity_poly.type
_entity_poly.pdbx_seq_one_letter_code
_entity_poly.pdbx_strand_id
1 'polypeptide(L)'
;MTTDKKSLPQLFFPIFFETLCSMLTGVVDTLMLSSEGDQAVGAVGTANTYISIFVIMFSIISSGMIAVMTQYIGAKRPGVAQRAMHLGLQFNLVTGIMISAALYCFAGSILKGIGIADQLLQPAKTYLQTVGLFCICNAMIPIFSSYLRAFGHTAPTLSGTVLANAVNVILNALFLFVLHWGIMGVALATGISRVIHLLWVWLISRRRIRPVYEADPPENRDILRKIIRVGLPAAMETSLYNLAVTIVISLLNGMDDTGMQATARAYAVQIANFSFSAGAALAQANAIMVGWHIGAGELNSCDRDTRKVAIIGICLGVSIAGFFGLCAHPILKLFTDDPEMIRLVSKLLIVDIVLEIGRMTNLVFGSALKTSGDAMYPMVIAVVFAFVCAAGGTWFFGVHLGWMVVGAYAAMALDECVRAVFMFLRWNKGYWKYKNLLSAK
;
A
#
# COMPACT_ATOMS: atom_id res chain seq x y z
N MET A 1 -11.06 29.08 -7.04
CA MET A 1 -11.00 27.76 -7.67
C MET A 1 -11.98 26.88 -6.92
N THR A 2 -13.19 26.69 -7.45
CA THR A 2 -14.15 25.71 -6.93
C THR A 2 -13.57 24.34 -7.26
N THR A 3 -13.12 23.63 -6.22
CA THR A 3 -12.87 22.19 -6.36
C THR A 3 -14.22 21.55 -6.67
N ASP A 4 -14.45 21.20 -7.92
CA ASP A 4 -15.59 20.34 -8.27
C ASP A 4 -15.41 19.06 -7.46
N LYS A 5 -16.26 18.89 -6.42
CA LYS A 5 -16.24 17.69 -5.57
C LYS A 5 -16.50 16.50 -6.50
N LYS A 6 -15.46 15.72 -6.77
CA LYS A 6 -15.59 14.55 -7.62
C LYS A 6 -16.38 13.45 -6.93
N SER A 7 -17.15 12.72 -7.70
CA SER A 7 -17.89 11.56 -7.23
C SER A 7 -16.98 10.38 -6.88
N LEU A 8 -17.44 9.48 -6.02
CA LEU A 8 -16.70 8.29 -5.64
C LEU A 8 -16.14 7.49 -6.84
N PRO A 9 -16.91 7.18 -7.90
CA PRO A 9 -16.38 6.44 -9.05
C PRO A 9 -15.25 7.17 -9.77
N GLN A 10 -15.32 8.50 -9.88
CA GLN A 10 -14.28 9.31 -10.52
C GLN A 10 -12.95 9.32 -9.76
N LEU A 11 -12.98 9.08 -8.45
CA LEU A 11 -11.79 8.91 -7.63
C LEU A 11 -11.36 7.44 -7.60
N PHE A 12 -12.28 6.51 -7.42
CA PHE A 12 -12.03 5.10 -7.25
C PHE A 12 -11.40 4.43 -8.47
N PHE A 13 -12.00 4.54 -9.65
CA PHE A 13 -11.52 3.81 -10.82
C PHE A 13 -10.08 4.12 -11.20
N PRO A 14 -9.63 5.38 -11.26
CA PRO A 14 -8.23 5.64 -11.56
C PRO A 14 -7.27 5.08 -10.50
N ILE A 15 -7.62 5.17 -9.21
CA ILE A 15 -6.79 4.62 -8.13
C ILE A 15 -6.74 3.09 -8.20
N PHE A 16 -7.86 2.45 -8.48
CA PHE A 16 -7.95 1.00 -8.62
C PHE A 16 -7.11 0.48 -9.78
N PHE A 17 -7.25 1.07 -10.96
CA PHE A 17 -6.43 0.68 -12.12
C PHE A 17 -4.95 1.00 -11.92
N GLU A 18 -4.61 2.08 -11.22
CA GLU A 18 -3.22 2.40 -10.85
C GLU A 18 -2.63 1.31 -9.97
N THR A 19 -3.38 0.83 -8.98
CA THR A 19 -2.95 -0.26 -8.08
C THR A 19 -2.79 -1.57 -8.84
N LEU A 20 -3.73 -1.92 -9.73
CA LEU A 20 -3.63 -3.10 -10.59
C LEU A 20 -2.42 -3.04 -11.52
N CYS A 21 -2.20 -1.91 -12.19
CA CYS A 21 -1.02 -1.72 -13.03
C CYS A 21 0.28 -1.91 -12.25
N SER A 22 0.35 -1.40 -11.02
CA SER A 22 1.53 -1.56 -10.16
C SER A 22 1.77 -3.02 -9.76
N MET A 23 0.71 -3.79 -9.50
CA MET A 23 0.82 -5.25 -9.23
C MET A 23 1.33 -6.00 -10.46
N LEU A 24 0.74 -5.74 -11.63
CA LEU A 24 1.11 -6.42 -12.88
C LEU A 24 2.57 -6.15 -13.26
N THR A 25 3.09 -4.95 -13.01
CA THR A 25 4.49 -4.62 -13.28
C THR A 25 5.44 -5.54 -12.49
N GLY A 26 5.18 -5.77 -11.21
CA GLY A 26 6.02 -6.66 -10.41
C GLY A 26 6.05 -8.10 -10.96
N VAL A 27 4.92 -8.59 -11.48
CA VAL A 27 4.84 -9.91 -12.12
C VAL A 27 5.63 -9.93 -13.43
N VAL A 28 5.45 -8.92 -14.28
CA VAL A 28 6.16 -8.81 -15.56
C VAL A 28 7.68 -8.70 -15.35
N ASP A 29 8.12 -7.87 -14.41
CA ASP A 29 9.54 -7.71 -14.07
C ASP A 29 10.14 -9.05 -13.64
N THR A 30 9.44 -9.81 -12.79
CA THR A 30 9.90 -11.13 -12.34
C THR A 30 9.96 -12.14 -13.49
N LEU A 31 8.95 -12.15 -14.38
CA LEU A 31 8.94 -13.02 -15.57
C LEU A 31 10.06 -12.66 -16.54
N MET A 32 10.32 -11.39 -16.78
CA MET A 32 11.43 -10.99 -17.66
C MET A 32 12.79 -11.33 -17.03
N LEU A 33 12.94 -11.15 -15.71
CA LEU A 33 14.17 -11.46 -15.00
C LEU A 33 14.44 -12.98 -14.93
N SER A 34 13.41 -13.82 -14.95
CA SER A 34 13.58 -15.29 -14.92
C SER A 34 14.36 -15.82 -16.12
N SER A 35 14.44 -15.08 -17.23
CA SER A 35 15.31 -15.42 -18.38
C SER A 35 16.81 -15.36 -18.03
N GLU A 36 17.21 -14.65 -16.97
CA GLU A 36 18.59 -14.58 -16.46
C GLU A 36 18.89 -15.69 -15.43
N GLY A 37 17.89 -16.52 -15.12
CA GLY A 37 17.98 -17.65 -14.19
C GLY A 37 17.49 -17.35 -12.78
N ASP A 38 17.27 -18.43 -12.01
CA ASP A 38 16.68 -18.38 -10.67
C ASP A 38 17.51 -17.58 -9.66
N GLN A 39 18.83 -17.55 -9.81
CA GLN A 39 19.73 -16.77 -8.97
C GLN A 39 19.49 -15.28 -9.13
N ALA A 40 19.22 -14.81 -10.34
CA ALA A 40 18.91 -13.41 -10.61
C ALA A 40 17.58 -13.01 -9.94
N VAL A 41 16.55 -13.84 -10.06
CA VAL A 41 15.25 -13.64 -9.41
C VAL A 41 15.39 -13.61 -7.88
N GLY A 42 16.15 -14.54 -7.30
CA GLY A 42 16.41 -14.59 -5.87
C GLY A 42 17.15 -13.36 -5.35
N ALA A 43 18.19 -12.92 -6.07
CA ALA A 43 18.98 -11.74 -5.72
C ALA A 43 18.13 -10.45 -5.74
N VAL A 44 17.36 -10.24 -6.82
CA VAL A 44 16.48 -9.07 -6.96
C VAL A 44 15.32 -9.11 -5.98
N GLY A 45 14.71 -10.26 -5.75
CA GLY A 45 13.66 -10.45 -4.75
C GLY A 45 14.12 -10.08 -3.35
N THR A 46 15.31 -10.53 -2.96
CA THR A 46 15.94 -10.17 -1.68
C THR A 46 16.18 -8.66 -1.59
N ALA A 47 16.78 -8.05 -2.61
CA ALA A 47 17.04 -6.61 -2.63
C ALA A 47 15.75 -5.79 -2.54
N ASN A 48 14.68 -6.18 -3.26
CA ASN A 48 13.38 -5.50 -3.24
C ASN A 48 12.70 -5.55 -1.86
N THR A 49 12.91 -6.61 -1.07
CA THR A 49 12.42 -6.69 0.31
C THR A 49 12.96 -5.53 1.15
N TYR A 50 14.26 -5.20 1.02
CA TYR A 50 14.86 -4.08 1.76
C TYR A 50 14.45 -2.73 1.22
N ILE A 51 14.34 -2.58 -0.11
CA ILE A 51 13.81 -1.35 -0.71
C ILE A 51 12.40 -1.07 -0.18
N SER A 52 11.58 -2.09 -0.01
CA SER A 52 10.21 -1.96 0.50
C SER A 52 10.15 -1.38 1.92
N ILE A 53 11.13 -1.70 2.79
CA ILE A 53 11.21 -1.12 4.14
C ILE A 53 11.39 0.41 4.06
N PHE A 54 12.26 0.89 3.18
CA PHE A 54 12.46 2.33 2.99
C PHE A 54 11.26 3.02 2.34
N VAL A 55 10.54 2.33 1.43
CA VAL A 55 9.30 2.84 0.85
C VAL A 55 8.23 3.07 1.92
N ILE A 56 8.15 2.21 2.94
CA ILE A 56 7.25 2.43 4.10
C ILE A 56 7.62 3.72 4.84
N MET A 57 8.91 4.02 5.02
CA MET A 57 9.34 5.29 5.64
C MET A 57 8.86 6.51 4.84
N PHE A 58 8.92 6.48 3.51
CA PHE A 58 8.41 7.56 2.67
C PHE A 58 6.90 7.70 2.74
N SER A 59 6.19 6.62 3.02
CA SER A 59 4.73 6.63 3.14
C SER A 59 4.23 7.38 4.39
N ILE A 60 5.07 7.57 5.41
CA ILE A 60 4.73 8.35 6.62
C ILE A 60 4.24 9.74 6.23
N ILE A 61 5.04 10.44 5.43
CA ILE A 61 4.72 11.80 5.01
C ILE A 61 3.55 11.81 4.03
N SER A 62 3.54 10.95 3.02
CA SER A 62 2.51 10.95 1.98
C SER A 62 1.11 10.62 2.52
N SER A 63 0.99 9.68 3.45
CA SER A 63 -0.29 9.30 4.07
C SER A 63 -0.82 10.39 5.02
N GLY A 64 0.06 11.01 5.82
CA GLY A 64 -0.31 12.13 6.67
C GLY A 64 -0.68 13.38 5.86
N MET A 65 0.05 13.63 4.78
CA MET A 65 -0.18 14.76 3.89
C MET A 65 -1.57 14.73 3.26
N ILE A 66 -2.05 13.57 2.77
CA ILE A 66 -3.36 13.51 2.12
C ILE A 66 -4.48 13.89 3.08
N ALA A 67 -4.40 13.49 4.35
CA ALA A 67 -5.36 13.85 5.39
C ALA A 67 -5.37 15.37 5.66
N VAL A 68 -4.18 15.96 5.80
CA VAL A 68 -4.03 17.40 6.05
C VAL A 68 -4.50 18.21 4.84
N MET A 69 -4.01 17.90 3.64
CA MET A 69 -4.32 18.65 2.43
C MET A 69 -5.81 18.61 2.09
N THR A 70 -6.45 17.44 2.17
CA THR A 70 -7.87 17.32 1.84
C THR A 70 -8.76 18.11 2.79
N GLN A 71 -8.43 18.16 4.09
CA GLN A 71 -9.16 18.99 5.05
C GLN A 71 -8.97 20.49 4.77
N TYR A 72 -7.75 20.97 4.48
CA TYR A 72 -7.53 22.37 4.14
C TYR A 72 -8.19 22.75 2.80
N ILE A 73 -8.20 21.86 1.81
CA ILE A 73 -8.92 22.07 0.55
C ILE A 73 -10.43 22.17 0.82
N GLY A 74 -11.00 21.28 1.63
CA GLY A 74 -12.40 21.34 2.06
C GLY A 74 -12.76 22.64 2.77
N ALA A 75 -11.84 23.15 3.60
CA ALA A 75 -11.97 24.44 4.30
C ALA A 75 -11.73 25.66 3.39
N LYS A 76 -11.61 25.48 2.07
CA LYS A 76 -11.33 26.54 1.07
C LYS A 76 -9.98 27.26 1.30
N ARG A 77 -8.99 26.56 1.89
CA ARG A 77 -7.63 27.07 2.13
C ARG A 77 -6.58 26.28 1.32
N PRO A 78 -6.64 26.27 -0.03
CA PRO A 78 -5.76 25.48 -0.88
C PRO A 78 -4.29 25.92 -0.79
N GLY A 79 -3.99 27.17 -0.42
CA GLY A 79 -2.63 27.64 -0.22
C GLY A 79 -1.91 26.90 0.90
N VAL A 80 -2.63 26.56 2.00
CA VAL A 80 -2.06 25.75 3.08
C VAL A 80 -1.79 24.31 2.62
N ALA A 81 -2.66 23.73 1.79
CA ALA A 81 -2.44 22.42 1.20
C ALA A 81 -1.18 22.39 0.31
N GLN A 82 -0.95 23.47 -0.47
CA GLN A 82 0.28 23.62 -1.27
C GLN A 82 1.53 23.73 -0.38
N ARG A 83 1.43 24.47 0.73
CA ARG A 83 2.52 24.57 1.71
C ARG A 83 2.83 23.23 2.35
N ALA A 84 1.80 22.43 2.68
CA ALA A 84 1.97 21.08 3.18
C ALA A 84 2.71 20.18 2.17
N MET A 85 2.39 20.32 0.87
CA MET A 85 3.11 19.62 -0.21
C MET A 85 4.60 20.00 -0.25
N HIS A 86 4.94 21.31 -0.18
CA HIS A 86 6.33 21.74 -0.18
C HIS A 86 7.11 21.21 1.03
N LEU A 87 6.50 21.22 2.22
CA LEU A 87 7.12 20.67 3.43
C LEU A 87 7.34 19.14 3.32
N GLY A 88 6.34 18.41 2.81
CA GLY A 88 6.47 16.98 2.56
C GLY A 88 7.56 16.67 1.52
N LEU A 89 7.66 17.51 0.48
CA LEU A 89 8.68 17.39 -0.55
C LEU A 89 10.09 17.60 0.03
N GLN A 90 10.29 18.63 0.83
CA GLN A 90 11.57 18.89 1.50
C GLN A 90 11.98 17.74 2.42
N PHE A 91 11.04 17.25 3.24
CA PHE A 91 11.30 16.13 4.13
C PHE A 91 11.68 14.85 3.37
N ASN A 92 10.86 14.46 2.37
CA ASN A 92 11.13 13.26 1.59
C ASN A 92 12.35 13.40 0.68
N LEU A 93 12.70 14.61 0.24
CA LEU A 93 13.95 14.85 -0.49
C LEU A 93 15.18 14.56 0.39
N VAL A 94 15.20 15.13 1.60
CA VAL A 94 16.32 14.91 2.53
C VAL A 94 16.43 13.45 2.91
N THR A 95 15.33 12.82 3.33
CA THR A 95 15.32 11.39 3.69
C THR A 95 15.63 10.50 2.48
N GLY A 96 15.16 10.84 1.27
CA GLY A 96 15.46 10.13 0.03
C GLY A 96 16.95 10.19 -0.32
N ILE A 97 17.59 11.36 -0.20
CA ILE A 97 19.05 11.51 -0.41
C ILE A 97 19.84 10.68 0.62
N MET A 98 19.47 10.76 1.90
CA MET A 98 20.13 9.98 2.95
C MET A 98 20.02 8.47 2.72
N ILE A 99 18.83 7.99 2.35
CA ILE A 99 18.59 6.57 2.07
C ILE A 99 19.31 6.14 0.79
N SER A 100 19.27 6.94 -0.28
CA SER A 100 20.03 6.66 -1.51
C SER A 100 21.53 6.53 -1.24
N ALA A 101 22.09 7.45 -0.48
CA ALA A 101 23.49 7.41 -0.09
C ALA A 101 23.81 6.17 0.77
N ALA A 102 22.94 5.85 1.74
CA ALA A 102 23.11 4.67 2.59
C ALA A 102 23.03 3.36 1.77
N LEU A 103 22.07 3.23 0.87
CA LEU A 103 21.93 2.05 0.01
C LEU A 103 23.13 1.91 -0.95
N TYR A 104 23.65 3.01 -1.47
CA TYR A 104 24.82 2.97 -2.34
C TYR A 104 26.09 2.59 -1.59
N CYS A 105 26.37 3.24 -0.45
CA CYS A 105 27.61 3.04 0.31
C CYS A 105 27.60 1.73 1.10
N PHE A 106 26.48 1.34 1.71
CA PHE A 106 26.39 0.23 2.65
C PHE A 106 25.67 -1.01 2.11
N ALA A 107 25.33 -1.08 0.81
CA ALA A 107 24.62 -2.23 0.21
C ALA A 107 25.22 -3.59 0.60
N GLY A 108 26.54 -3.73 0.49
CA GLY A 108 27.22 -4.97 0.81
C GLY A 108 27.15 -5.34 2.31
N SER A 109 27.28 -4.35 3.19
CA SER A 109 27.18 -4.55 4.65
C SER A 109 25.74 -4.89 5.08
N ILE A 110 24.76 -4.23 4.48
CA ILE A 110 23.33 -4.50 4.71
C ILE A 110 23.02 -5.96 4.32
N LEU A 111 23.41 -6.38 3.11
CA LEU A 111 23.12 -7.73 2.60
C LEU A 111 23.86 -8.82 3.40
N LYS A 112 25.13 -8.59 3.78
CA LYS A 112 25.88 -9.53 4.63
C LYS A 112 25.30 -9.63 6.04
N GLY A 113 24.88 -8.52 6.64
CA GLY A 113 24.27 -8.49 7.97
C GLY A 113 22.98 -9.31 8.09
N ILE A 114 22.38 -9.66 6.96
CA ILE A 114 21.13 -10.40 6.88
C ILE A 114 21.36 -11.89 6.54
N GLY A 115 22.61 -12.27 6.25
CA GLY A 115 22.97 -13.65 5.93
C GLY A 115 22.56 -14.08 4.53
N ILE A 116 22.61 -13.15 3.54
CA ILE A 116 22.38 -13.52 2.13
C ILE A 116 23.44 -14.56 1.70
N ALA A 117 23.02 -15.55 0.92
CA ALA A 117 23.95 -16.54 0.37
C ALA A 117 25.03 -15.87 -0.50
N ASP A 118 26.28 -16.30 -0.35
CA ASP A 118 27.43 -15.68 -1.02
C ASP A 118 27.27 -15.58 -2.54
N GLN A 119 26.61 -16.58 -3.16
CA GLN A 119 26.32 -16.61 -4.59
C GLN A 119 25.39 -15.47 -5.04
N LEU A 120 24.48 -15.02 -4.18
CA LEU A 120 23.52 -13.95 -4.46
C LEU A 120 24.04 -12.58 -4.05
N LEU A 121 25.12 -12.48 -3.29
CA LEU A 121 25.61 -11.24 -2.71
C LEU A 121 25.98 -10.19 -3.78
N GLN A 122 26.78 -10.55 -4.78
CA GLN A 122 27.21 -9.61 -5.81
C GLN A 122 26.04 -9.16 -6.72
N PRO A 123 25.20 -10.06 -7.26
CA PRO A 123 24.01 -9.67 -8.02
C PRO A 123 23.07 -8.76 -7.23
N ALA A 124 22.75 -9.11 -5.98
CA ALA A 124 21.89 -8.32 -5.10
C ALA A 124 22.49 -6.95 -4.76
N LYS A 125 23.81 -6.89 -4.52
CA LYS A 125 24.52 -5.64 -4.26
C LYS A 125 24.46 -4.70 -5.47
N THR A 126 24.74 -5.20 -6.67
CA THR A 126 24.66 -4.41 -7.91
C THR A 126 23.26 -3.83 -8.10
N TYR A 127 22.23 -4.66 -7.93
CA TYR A 127 20.85 -4.22 -8.03
C TYR A 127 20.50 -3.18 -6.98
N LEU A 128 20.82 -3.45 -5.71
CA LEU A 128 20.51 -2.57 -4.59
C LEU A 128 21.22 -1.22 -4.69
N GLN A 129 22.47 -1.19 -5.13
CA GLN A 129 23.20 0.05 -5.38
C GLN A 129 22.60 0.85 -6.53
N THR A 130 22.28 0.19 -7.65
CA THR A 130 21.74 0.85 -8.83
C THR A 130 20.35 1.41 -8.57
N VAL A 131 19.42 0.61 -8.04
CA VAL A 131 18.05 1.07 -7.70
C VAL A 131 18.09 2.07 -6.54
N GLY A 132 19.04 1.90 -5.60
CA GLY A 132 19.28 2.81 -4.48
C GLY A 132 19.55 4.24 -4.92
N LEU A 133 20.28 4.46 -6.01
CA LEU A 133 20.50 5.82 -6.57
C LEU A 133 19.20 6.51 -6.97
N PHE A 134 18.21 5.74 -7.43
CA PHE A 134 16.89 6.26 -7.82
C PHE A 134 15.86 6.28 -6.68
N CYS A 135 16.27 5.93 -5.44
CA CYS A 135 15.38 5.89 -4.29
C CYS A 135 14.78 7.27 -3.96
N ILE A 136 15.47 8.34 -4.31
CA ILE A 136 14.96 9.71 -4.31
C ILE A 136 13.63 9.83 -5.09
N CYS A 137 13.54 9.21 -6.27
CA CYS A 137 12.31 9.24 -7.05
C CYS A 137 11.17 8.53 -6.33
N ASN A 138 11.47 7.38 -5.70
CA ASN A 138 10.51 6.65 -4.88
C ASN A 138 10.02 7.44 -3.65
N ALA A 139 10.84 8.35 -3.12
CA ALA A 139 10.45 9.25 -2.04
C ALA A 139 9.54 10.40 -2.54
N MET A 140 9.77 10.94 -3.74
CA MET A 140 9.09 12.12 -4.25
C MET A 140 7.77 11.82 -4.99
N ILE A 141 7.69 10.69 -5.70
CA ILE A 141 6.49 10.29 -6.45
C ILE A 141 5.23 10.26 -5.55
N PRO A 142 5.23 9.63 -4.36
CA PRO A 142 4.05 9.61 -3.49
C PRO A 142 3.61 11.00 -3.03
N ILE A 143 4.53 11.96 -2.89
CA ILE A 143 4.19 13.35 -2.52
C ILE A 143 3.37 14.02 -3.62
N PHE A 144 3.85 13.99 -4.87
CA PHE A 144 3.12 14.58 -6.00
C PHE A 144 1.82 13.84 -6.29
N SER A 145 1.81 12.50 -6.17
CA SER A 145 0.60 11.68 -6.33
C SER A 145 -0.46 12.02 -5.27
N SER A 146 -0.06 12.13 -3.99
CA SER A 146 -0.96 12.54 -2.91
C SER A 146 -1.48 13.97 -3.11
N TYR A 147 -0.63 14.88 -3.60
CA TYR A 147 -1.02 16.24 -3.91
C TYR A 147 -2.06 16.30 -5.04
N LEU A 148 -1.84 15.60 -6.15
CA LEU A 148 -2.79 15.50 -7.24
C LEU A 148 -4.12 14.88 -6.79
N ARG A 149 -4.08 13.80 -6.01
CA ARG A 149 -5.25 13.12 -5.48
C ARG A 149 -6.04 13.99 -4.50
N ALA A 150 -5.36 14.76 -3.63
CA ALA A 150 -6.02 15.68 -2.70
C ALA A 150 -6.84 16.74 -3.42
N PHE A 151 -6.40 17.21 -4.60
CA PHE A 151 -7.16 18.11 -5.49
C PHE A 151 -8.14 17.38 -6.43
N GLY A 152 -8.34 16.07 -6.27
CA GLY A 152 -9.26 15.27 -7.06
C GLY A 152 -8.72 14.85 -8.44
N HIS A 153 -7.44 15.08 -8.74
CA HIS A 153 -6.81 14.70 -10.00
C HIS A 153 -6.20 13.29 -9.90
N THR A 154 -7.04 12.24 -9.88
CA THR A 154 -6.59 10.85 -9.77
C THR A 154 -6.19 10.23 -11.12
N ALA A 155 -6.82 10.62 -12.23
CA ALA A 155 -6.47 10.09 -13.55
C ALA A 155 -5.02 10.39 -14.00
N PRO A 156 -4.43 11.57 -13.73
CA PRO A 156 -3.01 11.81 -14.00
C PRO A 156 -2.04 10.91 -13.25
N THR A 157 -2.37 10.46 -12.03
CA THR A 157 -1.50 9.53 -11.31
C THR A 157 -1.51 8.16 -11.96
N LEU A 158 -2.69 7.67 -12.38
CA LEU A 158 -2.82 6.46 -13.19
C LEU A 158 -2.00 6.56 -14.49
N SER A 159 -2.16 7.65 -15.25
CA SER A 159 -1.42 7.78 -16.53
C SER A 159 0.10 7.83 -16.32
N GLY A 160 0.58 8.38 -15.20
CA GLY A 160 1.99 8.36 -14.84
C GLY A 160 2.49 6.94 -14.54
N THR A 161 1.71 6.15 -13.81
CA THR A 161 2.02 4.75 -13.53
C THR A 161 2.02 3.90 -14.80
N VAL A 162 1.01 4.05 -15.66
CA VAL A 162 0.95 3.32 -16.95
C VAL A 162 2.15 3.68 -17.83
N LEU A 163 2.49 4.96 -17.94
CA LEU A 163 3.66 5.41 -18.71
C LEU A 163 4.96 4.81 -18.15
N ALA A 164 5.15 4.89 -16.84
CA ALA A 164 6.34 4.35 -16.20
C ALA A 164 6.47 2.83 -16.40
N ASN A 165 5.36 2.10 -16.30
CA ASN A 165 5.34 0.65 -16.50
C ASN A 165 5.63 0.28 -17.95
N ALA A 166 5.05 0.99 -18.92
CA ALA A 166 5.35 0.77 -20.34
C ALA A 166 6.83 1.00 -20.64
N VAL A 167 7.39 2.11 -20.15
CA VAL A 167 8.83 2.40 -20.29
C VAL A 167 9.69 1.34 -19.62
N ASN A 168 9.32 0.90 -18.42
CA ASN A 168 10.04 -0.14 -17.70
C ASN A 168 10.10 -1.44 -18.49
N VAL A 169 8.97 -1.92 -19.01
CA VAL A 169 8.91 -3.15 -19.83
C VAL A 169 9.76 -3.02 -21.11
N ILE A 170 9.66 -1.88 -21.81
CA ILE A 170 10.44 -1.63 -23.03
C ILE A 170 11.94 -1.61 -22.71
N LEU A 171 12.34 -0.92 -21.64
CA LEU A 171 13.75 -0.85 -21.25
C LEU A 171 14.27 -2.19 -20.72
N ASN A 172 13.45 -2.96 -19.97
CA ASN A 172 13.81 -4.30 -19.57
C ASN A 172 14.05 -5.19 -20.80
N ALA A 173 13.16 -5.15 -21.81
CA ALA A 173 13.32 -5.91 -23.03
C ALA A 173 14.61 -5.49 -23.77
N LEU A 174 14.90 -4.21 -23.87
CA LEU A 174 16.10 -3.70 -24.52
C LEU A 174 17.38 -4.13 -23.74
N PHE A 175 17.40 -3.94 -22.44
CA PHE A 175 18.61 -4.20 -21.64
C PHE A 175 18.88 -5.68 -21.40
N LEU A 176 17.83 -6.52 -21.28
CA LEU A 176 17.99 -7.97 -21.11
C LEU A 176 18.27 -8.67 -22.44
N PHE A 177 17.41 -8.46 -23.45
CA PHE A 177 17.41 -9.31 -24.65
C PHE A 177 18.27 -8.74 -25.80
N VAL A 178 18.52 -7.42 -25.84
CA VAL A 178 19.32 -6.81 -26.92
C VAL A 178 20.73 -6.47 -26.42
N LEU A 179 20.85 -5.83 -25.26
CA LEU A 179 22.15 -5.39 -24.74
C LEU A 179 22.81 -6.38 -23.80
N HIS A 180 22.05 -7.38 -23.32
CA HIS A 180 22.54 -8.43 -22.41
C HIS A 180 23.21 -7.89 -21.12
N TRP A 181 22.64 -6.80 -20.55
CA TRP A 181 23.18 -6.19 -19.33
C TRP A 181 22.71 -6.89 -18.04
N GLY A 182 21.91 -7.95 -18.14
CA GLY A 182 21.46 -8.77 -17.01
C GLY A 182 20.79 -7.94 -15.91
N ILE A 183 21.09 -8.25 -14.65
CA ILE A 183 20.50 -7.61 -13.46
C ILE A 183 20.73 -6.09 -13.43
N MET A 184 21.90 -5.61 -13.90
CA MET A 184 22.18 -4.18 -13.96
C MET A 184 21.24 -3.47 -14.93
N GLY A 185 20.91 -4.12 -16.05
CA GLY A 185 19.95 -3.59 -17.04
C GLY A 185 18.55 -3.43 -16.43
N VAL A 186 18.06 -4.43 -15.70
CA VAL A 186 16.77 -4.38 -14.99
C VAL A 186 16.75 -3.28 -13.94
N ALA A 187 17.83 -3.12 -13.17
CA ALA A 187 17.95 -2.06 -12.18
C ALA A 187 17.91 -0.65 -12.80
N LEU A 188 18.60 -0.47 -13.94
CA LEU A 188 18.57 0.79 -14.68
C LEU A 188 17.20 1.07 -15.31
N ALA A 189 16.55 0.05 -15.91
CA ALA A 189 15.20 0.18 -16.45
C ALA A 189 14.21 0.63 -15.37
N THR A 190 14.28 0.02 -14.20
CA THR A 190 13.49 0.42 -13.03
C THR A 190 13.79 1.87 -12.62
N GLY A 191 15.07 2.24 -12.51
CA GLY A 191 15.47 3.60 -12.14
C GLY A 191 14.99 4.66 -13.13
N ILE A 192 15.21 4.44 -14.43
CA ILE A 192 14.80 5.37 -15.49
C ILE A 192 13.27 5.51 -15.54
N SER A 193 12.53 4.42 -15.40
CA SER A 193 11.07 4.46 -15.37
C SER A 193 10.54 5.28 -14.18
N ARG A 194 11.20 5.23 -13.00
CA ARG A 194 10.87 6.06 -11.85
C ARG A 194 11.16 7.54 -12.08
N VAL A 195 12.24 7.88 -12.78
CA VAL A 195 12.52 9.28 -13.16
C VAL A 195 11.41 9.80 -14.08
N ILE A 196 11.02 9.03 -15.09
CA ILE A 196 9.95 9.41 -16.01
C ILE A 196 8.62 9.58 -15.27
N HIS A 197 8.29 8.67 -14.35
CA HIS A 197 7.11 8.79 -13.50
C HIS A 197 7.13 10.08 -12.69
N LEU A 198 8.25 10.37 -12.00
CA LEU A 198 8.42 11.59 -11.22
C LEU A 198 8.24 12.85 -12.07
N LEU A 199 8.89 12.91 -13.23
CA LEU A 199 8.77 14.02 -14.15
C LEU A 199 7.34 14.22 -14.62
N TRP A 200 6.63 13.14 -14.93
CA TRP A 200 5.23 13.19 -15.33
C TRP A 200 4.32 13.77 -14.23
N VAL A 201 4.34 13.21 -13.03
CA VAL A 201 3.48 13.68 -11.93
C VAL A 201 3.84 15.11 -11.49
N TRP A 202 5.11 15.48 -11.53
CA TRP A 202 5.58 16.84 -11.28
C TRP A 202 5.05 17.83 -12.33
N LEU A 203 5.19 17.50 -13.63
CA LEU A 203 4.77 18.36 -14.74
C LEU A 203 3.25 18.58 -14.71
N ILE A 204 2.50 17.50 -14.51
CA ILE A 204 1.03 17.57 -14.44
C ILE A 204 0.58 18.34 -13.21
N SER A 205 1.25 18.17 -12.06
CA SER A 205 0.91 18.92 -10.85
C SER A 205 1.05 20.43 -11.07
N ARG A 206 2.13 20.87 -11.76
CA ARG A 206 2.33 22.28 -12.12
C ARG A 206 1.30 22.81 -13.13
N ARG A 207 0.87 21.96 -14.08
CA ARG A 207 -0.11 22.36 -15.11
C ARG A 207 -1.54 22.42 -14.58
N ARG A 208 -1.91 21.52 -13.67
CA ARG A 208 -3.30 21.36 -13.20
C ARG A 208 -3.62 22.19 -11.95
N ILE A 209 -2.64 22.42 -11.10
CA ILE A 209 -2.85 23.11 -9.82
C ILE A 209 -2.06 24.43 -9.87
N ARG A 210 -2.83 25.53 -9.95
CA ARG A 210 -2.23 26.88 -9.95
C ARG A 210 -1.75 27.23 -8.56
N PRO A 211 -0.61 27.93 -8.41
CA PRO A 211 -0.18 28.48 -7.14
C PRO A 211 -1.23 29.42 -6.56
N VAL A 212 -1.50 29.28 -5.27
CA VAL A 212 -2.44 30.14 -4.51
C VAL A 212 -1.70 30.72 -3.32
N TYR A 213 -1.73 32.05 -3.23
CA TYR A 213 -1.19 32.75 -2.07
C TYR A 213 -2.16 32.65 -0.89
N GLU A 214 -1.64 32.30 0.28
CA GLU A 214 -2.37 32.31 1.55
C GLU A 214 -1.85 33.45 2.41
N ALA A 215 -2.71 34.38 2.78
CA ALA A 215 -2.31 35.58 3.50
C ALA A 215 -1.86 35.28 4.95
N ASP A 216 -2.53 34.32 5.60
CA ASP A 216 -2.23 33.91 6.98
C ASP A 216 -2.11 32.38 7.08
N PRO A 217 -0.99 31.80 6.64
CA PRO A 217 -0.77 30.38 6.72
C PRO A 217 -0.34 29.98 8.14
N PRO A 218 -0.75 28.78 8.61
CA PRO A 218 -0.21 28.21 9.85
C PRO A 218 1.31 28.07 9.78
N GLU A 219 1.96 28.02 10.93
CA GLU A 219 3.40 27.75 10.99
C GLU A 219 3.77 26.42 10.34
N ASN A 220 4.92 26.37 9.70
CA ASN A 220 5.43 25.14 9.06
C ASN A 220 5.52 23.96 10.04
N ARG A 221 5.90 24.27 11.29
CA ARG A 221 6.01 23.28 12.37
C ARG A 221 4.66 22.67 12.70
N ASP A 222 3.58 23.43 12.71
CA ASP A 222 2.23 22.94 12.96
C ASP A 222 1.73 22.04 11.83
N ILE A 223 1.96 22.45 10.60
CA ILE A 223 1.60 21.64 9.43
C ILE A 223 2.34 20.31 9.47
N LEU A 224 3.65 20.32 9.69
CA LEU A 224 4.48 19.12 9.77
C LEU A 224 4.06 18.23 10.94
N ARG A 225 3.78 18.81 12.11
CA ARG A 225 3.29 18.08 13.29
C ARG A 225 1.97 17.34 12.98
N LYS A 226 1.05 17.99 12.27
CA LYS A 226 -0.23 17.39 11.85
C LYS A 226 -0.01 16.23 10.85
N ILE A 227 0.90 16.41 9.90
CA ILE A 227 1.29 15.36 8.94
C ILE A 227 1.85 14.14 9.68
N ILE A 228 2.81 14.34 10.58
CA ILE A 228 3.44 13.26 11.35
C ILE A 228 2.43 12.60 12.30
N ARG A 229 1.53 13.36 12.93
CA ARG A 229 0.49 12.84 13.83
C ARG A 229 -0.42 11.82 13.17
N VAL A 230 -0.64 11.94 11.87
CA VAL A 230 -1.44 10.97 11.09
C VAL A 230 -0.56 9.92 10.42
N GLY A 231 0.53 10.36 9.82
CA GLY A 231 1.38 9.51 9.00
C GLY A 231 2.19 8.49 9.80
N LEU A 232 2.74 8.90 10.95
CA LEU A 232 3.55 7.99 11.78
C LEU A 232 2.74 6.80 12.31
N PRO A 233 1.54 6.98 12.92
CA PRO A 233 0.71 5.84 13.31
C PRO A 233 0.33 4.94 12.12
N ALA A 234 0.01 5.52 10.95
CA ALA A 234 -0.33 4.74 9.76
C ALA A 234 0.85 3.87 9.26
N ALA A 235 2.07 4.39 9.31
CA ALA A 235 3.26 3.62 8.95
C ALA A 235 3.61 2.54 9.99
N MET A 236 3.47 2.86 11.28
CA MET A 236 3.65 1.88 12.36
C MET A 236 2.64 0.74 12.25
N GLU A 237 1.37 1.04 11.95
CA GLU A 237 0.33 0.05 11.67
C GLU A 237 0.79 -0.93 10.58
N THR A 238 1.24 -0.41 9.44
CA THR A 238 1.70 -1.23 8.32
C THR A 238 2.93 -2.06 8.68
N SER A 239 3.91 -1.47 9.34
CA SER A 239 5.16 -2.16 9.71
C SER A 239 4.93 -3.28 10.71
N LEU A 240 4.14 -3.01 11.76
CA LEU A 240 3.85 -4.00 12.82
C LEU A 240 2.88 -5.09 12.33
N TYR A 241 1.94 -4.75 11.44
CA TYR A 241 1.13 -5.74 10.76
C TYR A 241 1.98 -6.70 9.90
N ASN A 242 2.94 -6.18 9.13
CA ASN A 242 3.87 -7.01 8.36
C ASN A 242 4.71 -7.93 9.26
N LEU A 243 5.11 -7.46 10.45
CA LEU A 243 5.80 -8.29 11.43
C LEU A 243 4.90 -9.44 11.92
N ALA A 244 3.62 -9.16 12.25
CA ALA A 244 2.68 -10.21 12.63
C ALA A 244 2.45 -11.23 11.51
N VAL A 245 2.35 -10.77 10.25
CA VAL A 245 2.26 -11.66 9.07
C VAL A 245 3.51 -12.52 8.92
N THR A 246 4.70 -11.99 9.21
CA THR A 246 5.95 -12.75 9.19
C THR A 246 5.92 -13.88 10.23
N ILE A 247 5.38 -13.63 11.43
CA ILE A 247 5.18 -14.66 12.46
C ILE A 247 4.21 -15.73 11.96
N VAL A 248 3.10 -15.34 11.33
CA VAL A 248 2.13 -16.29 10.73
C VAL A 248 2.82 -17.19 9.70
N ILE A 249 3.64 -16.62 8.81
CA ILE A 249 4.39 -17.39 7.80
C ILE A 249 5.38 -18.36 8.46
N SER A 250 6.10 -17.89 9.49
CA SER A 250 7.03 -18.75 10.25
C SER A 250 6.33 -19.92 10.92
N LEU A 251 5.14 -19.70 11.50
CA LEU A 251 4.33 -20.79 12.06
C LEU A 251 3.89 -21.79 10.98
N LEU A 252 3.44 -21.29 9.82
CA LEU A 252 3.03 -22.17 8.70
C LEU A 252 4.18 -23.02 8.17
N ASN A 253 5.38 -22.46 8.06
CA ASN A 253 6.58 -23.20 7.66
C ASN A 253 6.97 -24.30 8.65
N GLY A 254 6.58 -24.17 9.90
CA GLY A 254 6.80 -25.19 10.93
C GLY A 254 5.67 -26.23 11.06
N MET A 255 4.60 -26.14 10.26
CA MET A 255 3.47 -27.08 10.35
C MET A 255 3.66 -28.35 9.56
N ASP A 256 4.44 -28.32 8.49
CA ASP A 256 4.78 -29.48 7.68
C ASP A 256 6.20 -29.37 7.09
N ASP A 257 6.82 -30.53 6.83
CA ASP A 257 8.16 -30.60 6.23
C ASP A 257 8.13 -30.40 4.70
N THR A 258 6.96 -30.39 4.07
CA THR A 258 6.80 -30.27 2.62
C THR A 258 6.65 -28.83 2.15
N GLY A 259 6.36 -27.91 3.07
CA GLY A 259 6.06 -26.51 2.74
C GLY A 259 4.70 -26.31 2.05
N MET A 260 3.85 -27.32 2.00
CA MET A 260 2.54 -27.28 1.34
C MET A 260 1.64 -26.22 1.93
N GLN A 261 1.64 -26.04 3.27
CA GLN A 261 0.78 -25.09 3.97
C GLN A 261 1.15 -23.64 3.62
N ALA A 262 2.43 -23.33 3.59
CA ALA A 262 2.93 -22.01 3.22
C ALA A 262 2.65 -21.70 1.73
N THR A 263 2.84 -22.69 0.86
CA THR A 263 2.57 -22.57 -0.58
C THR A 263 1.07 -22.37 -0.86
N ALA A 264 0.19 -23.10 -0.18
CA ALA A 264 -1.25 -22.94 -0.30
C ALA A 264 -1.68 -21.52 0.10
N ARG A 265 -1.12 -21.00 1.22
CA ARG A 265 -1.34 -19.60 1.62
C ARG A 265 -0.85 -18.61 0.56
N ALA A 266 0.32 -18.85 -0.03
CA ALA A 266 0.87 -17.97 -1.06
C ALA A 266 -0.06 -17.86 -2.28
N TYR A 267 -0.60 -18.96 -2.78
CA TYR A 267 -1.58 -18.96 -3.87
C TYR A 267 -2.88 -18.23 -3.47
N ALA A 268 -3.42 -18.51 -2.29
CA ALA A 268 -4.64 -17.86 -1.84
C ALA A 268 -4.46 -16.33 -1.68
N VAL A 269 -3.34 -15.87 -1.09
CA VAL A 269 -3.02 -14.44 -0.95
C VAL A 269 -2.85 -13.77 -2.31
N GLN A 270 -2.21 -14.44 -3.29
CA GLN A 270 -2.02 -13.88 -4.62
C GLN A 270 -3.37 -13.59 -5.30
N ILE A 271 -4.34 -14.48 -5.13
CA ILE A 271 -5.71 -14.31 -5.64
C ILE A 271 -6.44 -13.23 -4.83
N ALA A 272 -6.37 -13.27 -3.50
CA ALA A 272 -7.01 -12.30 -2.61
C ALA A 272 -6.48 -10.86 -2.79
N ASN A 273 -5.28 -10.68 -3.35
CA ASN A 273 -4.71 -9.36 -3.64
C ASN A 273 -5.55 -8.54 -4.63
N PHE A 274 -6.35 -9.18 -5.49
CA PHE A 274 -7.28 -8.45 -6.36
C PHE A 274 -8.39 -7.76 -5.55
N SER A 275 -8.99 -8.49 -4.61
CA SER A 275 -10.00 -7.94 -3.70
C SER A 275 -9.40 -6.86 -2.79
N PHE A 276 -8.24 -7.15 -2.19
CA PHE A 276 -7.50 -6.17 -1.38
C PHE A 276 -7.21 -4.86 -2.14
N SER A 277 -6.79 -4.96 -3.40
CA SER A 277 -6.49 -3.79 -4.23
C SER A 277 -7.74 -2.93 -4.49
N ALA A 278 -8.89 -3.56 -4.71
CA ALA A 278 -10.15 -2.85 -4.85
C ALA A 278 -10.55 -2.16 -3.53
N GLY A 279 -10.41 -2.84 -2.40
CA GLY A 279 -10.67 -2.28 -1.07
C GLY A 279 -9.74 -1.11 -0.73
N ALA A 280 -8.45 -1.25 -1.01
CA ALA A 280 -7.45 -0.20 -0.77
C ALA A 280 -7.72 1.05 -1.63
N ALA A 281 -8.09 0.87 -2.89
CA ALA A 281 -8.47 1.98 -3.77
C ALA A 281 -9.74 2.68 -3.29
N LEU A 282 -10.74 1.91 -2.85
CA LEU A 282 -11.98 2.44 -2.30
C LEU A 282 -11.73 3.23 -1.00
N ALA A 283 -10.89 2.70 -0.12
CA ALA A 283 -10.48 3.36 1.12
C ALA A 283 -9.74 4.68 0.86
N GLN A 284 -8.86 4.73 -0.14
CA GLN A 284 -8.18 5.95 -0.55
C GLN A 284 -9.14 6.99 -1.13
N ALA A 285 -10.07 6.57 -2.01
CA ALA A 285 -11.11 7.46 -2.54
C ALA A 285 -12.00 8.03 -1.43
N ASN A 286 -12.41 7.18 -0.47
CA ASN A 286 -13.16 7.59 0.71
C ASN A 286 -12.38 8.57 1.58
N ALA A 287 -11.09 8.33 1.83
CA ALA A 287 -10.23 9.23 2.60
C ALA A 287 -10.20 10.65 2.02
N ILE A 288 -10.13 10.78 0.69
CA ILE A 288 -10.18 12.07 0.01
C ILE A 288 -11.52 12.78 0.27
N MET A 289 -12.63 12.07 0.10
CA MET A 289 -13.98 12.60 0.32
C MET A 289 -14.21 13.00 1.79
N VAL A 290 -13.80 12.14 2.73
CA VAL A 290 -13.86 12.40 4.18
C VAL A 290 -13.11 13.69 4.52
N GLY A 291 -11.89 13.85 4.00
CA GLY A 291 -11.10 15.06 4.23
C GLY A 291 -11.81 16.32 3.72
N TRP A 292 -12.38 16.27 2.51
CA TRP A 292 -13.13 17.40 1.96
C TRP A 292 -14.39 17.75 2.78
N HIS A 293 -15.16 16.72 3.22
CA HIS A 293 -16.37 16.94 4.03
C HIS A 293 -16.02 17.52 5.41
N ILE A 294 -15.00 16.96 6.09
CA ILE A 294 -14.57 17.47 7.39
C ILE A 294 -14.08 18.91 7.25
N GLY A 295 -13.27 19.18 6.21
CA GLY A 295 -12.79 20.54 5.93
C GLY A 295 -13.89 21.55 5.67
N ALA A 296 -14.95 21.14 4.98
CA ALA A 296 -16.14 21.96 4.70
C ALA A 296 -17.12 22.05 5.87
N GLY A 297 -16.92 21.31 6.97
CA GLY A 297 -17.85 21.24 8.10
C GLY A 297 -19.11 20.39 7.82
N GLU A 298 -19.12 19.61 6.72
CA GLU A 298 -20.26 18.81 6.28
C GLU A 298 -20.28 17.42 6.97
N LEU A 299 -20.31 17.40 8.31
CA LEU A 299 -20.14 16.17 9.09
C LEU A 299 -21.22 15.09 8.85
N ASN A 300 -22.47 15.51 8.60
CA ASN A 300 -23.58 14.58 8.33
C ASN A 300 -23.42 13.91 6.96
N SER A 301 -22.99 14.66 5.94
CA SER A 301 -22.68 14.10 4.62
C SER A 301 -21.48 13.15 4.70
N CYS A 302 -20.45 13.50 5.48
CA CYS A 302 -19.30 12.67 5.73
C CYS A 302 -19.69 11.30 6.31
N ASP A 303 -20.54 11.27 7.35
CA ASP A 303 -21.01 10.03 7.97
C ASP A 303 -21.81 9.18 6.99
N ARG A 304 -22.80 9.80 6.34
CA ARG A 304 -23.66 9.10 5.37
C ARG A 304 -22.87 8.50 4.21
N ASP A 305 -21.96 9.27 3.62
CA ASP A 305 -21.20 8.84 2.46
C ASP A 305 -20.16 7.77 2.82
N THR A 306 -19.48 7.89 3.97
CA THR A 306 -18.57 6.84 4.48
C THR A 306 -19.31 5.51 4.71
N ARG A 307 -20.53 5.52 5.28
CA ARG A 307 -21.34 4.30 5.45
C ARG A 307 -21.74 3.68 4.11
N LYS A 308 -22.14 4.51 3.13
CA LYS A 308 -22.43 4.02 1.77
C LYS A 308 -21.20 3.38 1.13
N VAL A 309 -20.03 4.01 1.26
CA VAL A 309 -18.78 3.48 0.75
C VAL A 309 -18.43 2.15 1.42
N ALA A 310 -18.66 2.00 2.73
CA ALA A 310 -18.44 0.74 3.42
C ALA A 310 -19.34 -0.39 2.89
N ILE A 311 -20.61 -0.12 2.66
CA ILE A 311 -21.56 -1.10 2.08
C ILE A 311 -21.11 -1.48 0.64
N ILE A 312 -20.79 -0.49 -0.19
CA ILE A 312 -20.27 -0.73 -1.55
C ILE A 312 -19.00 -1.58 -1.49
N GLY A 313 -18.10 -1.27 -0.55
CA GLY A 313 -16.85 -2.03 -0.33
C GLY A 313 -17.12 -3.49 0.04
N ILE A 314 -18.03 -3.74 0.98
CA ILE A 314 -18.40 -5.11 1.39
C ILE A 314 -18.99 -5.87 0.18
N CYS A 315 -19.95 -5.27 -0.52
CA CYS A 315 -20.54 -5.90 -1.71
C CYS A 315 -19.48 -6.20 -2.78
N LEU A 316 -18.57 -5.26 -3.03
CA LEU A 316 -17.49 -5.43 -4.02
C LEU A 316 -16.50 -6.54 -3.58
N GLY A 317 -16.03 -6.51 -2.34
CA GLY A 317 -15.10 -7.50 -1.80
C GLY A 317 -15.68 -8.91 -1.79
N VAL A 318 -16.91 -9.05 -1.28
CA VAL A 318 -17.62 -10.34 -1.27
C VAL A 318 -17.89 -10.85 -2.70
N SER A 319 -18.22 -9.96 -3.63
CA SER A 319 -18.44 -10.35 -5.03
C SER A 319 -17.16 -10.86 -5.70
N ILE A 320 -16.04 -10.16 -5.48
CA ILE A 320 -14.73 -10.56 -6.03
C ILE A 320 -14.27 -11.88 -5.37
N ALA A 321 -14.28 -11.97 -4.04
CA ALA A 321 -13.88 -13.18 -3.33
C ALA A 321 -14.82 -14.36 -3.64
N GLY A 322 -16.12 -14.12 -3.75
CA GLY A 322 -17.11 -15.11 -4.17
C GLY A 322 -16.87 -15.62 -5.59
N PHE A 323 -16.56 -14.73 -6.54
CA PHE A 323 -16.17 -15.12 -7.90
C PHE A 323 -14.93 -16.02 -7.90
N PHE A 324 -13.87 -15.63 -7.20
CA PHE A 324 -12.66 -16.44 -7.09
C PHE A 324 -12.89 -17.75 -6.33
N GLY A 325 -13.73 -17.76 -5.30
CA GLY A 325 -14.11 -18.97 -4.57
C GLY A 325 -14.88 -19.96 -5.43
N LEU A 326 -15.87 -19.49 -6.22
CA LEU A 326 -16.64 -20.32 -7.14
C LEU A 326 -15.80 -20.81 -8.32
N CYS A 327 -14.92 -19.98 -8.85
CA CYS A 327 -14.03 -20.32 -9.97
C CYS A 327 -12.67 -20.84 -9.50
N ALA A 328 -12.52 -21.22 -8.24
CA ALA A 328 -11.23 -21.63 -7.67
C ALA A 328 -10.58 -22.75 -8.48
N HIS A 329 -11.31 -23.81 -8.79
CA HIS A 329 -10.77 -24.98 -9.48
C HIS A 329 -10.17 -24.65 -10.87
N PRO A 330 -10.87 -24.01 -11.83
CA PRO A 330 -10.28 -23.67 -13.12
C PRO A 330 -9.15 -22.64 -13.00
N ILE A 331 -9.21 -21.72 -12.04
CA ILE A 331 -8.17 -20.71 -11.85
C ILE A 331 -6.90 -21.36 -11.29
N LEU A 332 -7.02 -22.22 -10.28
CA LEU A 332 -5.88 -22.89 -9.66
C LEU A 332 -5.18 -23.87 -10.59
N LYS A 333 -5.92 -24.49 -11.53
CA LYS A 333 -5.32 -25.32 -12.59
C LYS A 333 -4.33 -24.57 -13.50
N LEU A 334 -4.37 -23.24 -13.52
CA LEU A 334 -3.37 -22.44 -14.22
C LEU A 334 -2.04 -22.35 -13.46
N PHE A 335 -2.05 -22.66 -12.15
CA PHE A 335 -0.88 -22.55 -11.28
C PHE A 335 -0.32 -23.89 -10.83
N THR A 336 -1.16 -24.93 -10.71
CA THR A 336 -0.75 -26.24 -10.22
C THR A 336 -1.68 -27.36 -10.73
N ASP A 337 -1.11 -28.54 -10.99
CA ASP A 337 -1.85 -29.77 -11.35
C ASP A 337 -2.12 -30.64 -10.12
N ASP A 338 -1.60 -30.30 -8.95
CA ASP A 338 -1.79 -31.07 -7.71
C ASP A 338 -3.24 -30.92 -7.18
N PRO A 339 -4.03 -32.02 -7.17
CA PRO A 339 -5.42 -31.98 -6.74
C PRO A 339 -5.58 -31.64 -5.24
N GLU A 340 -4.59 -32.01 -4.41
CA GLU A 340 -4.62 -31.73 -2.97
C GLU A 340 -4.39 -30.25 -2.71
N MET A 341 -3.43 -29.65 -3.38
CA MET A 341 -3.19 -28.21 -3.36
C MET A 341 -4.42 -27.43 -3.82
N ILE A 342 -5.04 -27.81 -4.95
CA ILE A 342 -6.25 -27.16 -5.47
C ILE A 342 -7.38 -27.21 -4.43
N ARG A 343 -7.61 -28.39 -3.82
CA ARG A 343 -8.65 -28.56 -2.78
C ARG A 343 -8.37 -27.69 -1.55
N LEU A 344 -7.12 -27.64 -1.13
CA LEU A 344 -6.70 -26.87 0.04
C LEU A 344 -6.90 -25.38 -0.19
N VAL A 345 -6.36 -24.82 -1.28
CA VAL A 345 -6.49 -23.41 -1.62
C VAL A 345 -7.96 -23.01 -1.85
N SER A 346 -8.76 -23.88 -2.46
CA SER A 346 -10.21 -23.62 -2.63
C SER A 346 -10.92 -23.42 -1.28
N LYS A 347 -10.55 -24.19 -0.24
CA LYS A 347 -11.08 -23.97 1.11
C LYS A 347 -10.67 -22.60 1.68
N LEU A 348 -9.42 -22.18 1.43
CA LEU A 348 -8.94 -20.87 1.89
C LEU A 348 -9.72 -19.73 1.23
N LEU A 349 -10.01 -19.83 -0.08
CA LEU A 349 -10.78 -18.82 -0.81
C LEU A 349 -12.24 -18.72 -0.34
N ILE A 350 -12.82 -19.83 0.19
CA ILE A 350 -14.14 -19.77 0.83
C ILE A 350 -14.07 -18.98 2.15
N VAL A 351 -13.04 -19.23 2.96
CA VAL A 351 -12.83 -18.46 4.21
C VAL A 351 -12.55 -16.99 3.91
N ASP A 352 -11.88 -16.70 2.79
CA ASP A 352 -11.57 -15.33 2.35
C ASP A 352 -12.85 -14.49 2.10
N ILE A 353 -13.98 -15.09 1.74
CA ILE A 353 -15.26 -14.38 1.59
C ILE A 353 -15.67 -13.72 2.92
N VAL A 354 -15.54 -14.43 4.04
CA VAL A 354 -15.83 -13.91 5.38
C VAL A 354 -14.78 -12.86 5.77
N LEU A 355 -13.51 -13.13 5.48
CA LEU A 355 -12.41 -12.23 5.74
C LEU A 355 -12.62 -10.88 5.03
N GLU A 356 -13.10 -10.88 3.79
CA GLU A 356 -13.34 -9.65 3.01
C GLU A 356 -14.43 -8.75 3.61
N ILE A 357 -15.45 -9.29 4.26
CA ILE A 357 -16.46 -8.50 4.97
C ILE A 357 -15.78 -7.63 6.04
N GLY A 358 -14.93 -8.27 6.85
CA GLY A 358 -14.15 -7.57 7.88
C GLY A 358 -13.16 -6.58 7.26
N ARG A 359 -12.38 -7.02 6.29
CA ARG A 359 -11.34 -6.23 5.61
C ARG A 359 -11.88 -4.97 4.97
N MET A 360 -12.97 -5.05 4.20
CA MET A 360 -13.56 -3.88 3.55
C MET A 360 -14.07 -2.86 4.56
N THR A 361 -14.73 -3.32 5.60
CA THR A 361 -15.20 -2.46 6.71
C THR A 361 -14.02 -1.78 7.40
N ASN A 362 -12.98 -2.55 7.70
CA ASN A 362 -11.77 -2.07 8.36
C ASN A 362 -11.01 -1.03 7.51
N LEU A 363 -10.82 -1.30 6.22
CA LEU A 363 -10.15 -0.38 5.30
C LEU A 363 -10.90 0.95 5.18
N VAL A 364 -12.23 0.92 5.01
CA VAL A 364 -13.02 2.14 4.82
C VAL A 364 -13.10 2.97 6.09
N PHE A 365 -13.51 2.40 7.22
CA PHE A 365 -13.60 3.16 8.47
C PHE A 365 -12.23 3.49 9.05
N GLY A 366 -11.23 2.61 8.91
CA GLY A 366 -9.87 2.87 9.34
C GLY A 366 -9.24 4.06 8.59
N SER A 367 -9.40 4.13 7.26
CA SER A 367 -8.92 5.27 6.46
C SER A 367 -9.66 6.56 6.80
N ALA A 368 -10.99 6.48 7.03
CA ALA A 368 -11.81 7.63 7.43
C ALA A 368 -11.38 8.18 8.80
N LEU A 369 -11.16 7.32 9.79
CA LEU A 369 -10.65 7.72 11.12
C LEU A 369 -9.26 8.34 11.02
N LYS A 370 -8.34 7.75 10.27
CA LYS A 370 -7.00 8.32 10.05
C LYS A 370 -7.09 9.71 9.41
N THR A 371 -7.91 9.84 8.38
CA THR A 371 -8.11 11.13 7.68
C THR A 371 -8.76 12.20 8.56
N SER A 372 -9.63 11.81 9.49
CA SER A 372 -10.21 12.76 10.46
C SER A 372 -9.22 13.27 11.50
N GLY A 373 -8.04 12.63 11.64
CA GLY A 373 -7.03 12.94 12.66
C GLY A 373 -7.03 11.97 13.86
N ASP A 374 -7.88 10.93 13.86
CA ASP A 374 -7.91 9.87 14.88
C ASP A 374 -7.08 8.65 14.44
N ALA A 375 -5.81 8.87 14.05
CA ALA A 375 -4.97 7.82 13.47
C ALA A 375 -4.41 6.83 14.51
N MET A 376 -4.27 7.24 15.78
CA MET A 376 -3.75 6.37 16.84
C MET A 376 -4.67 5.20 17.16
N TYR A 377 -5.98 5.41 17.14
CA TYR A 377 -6.94 4.36 17.46
C TYR A 377 -6.91 3.20 16.45
N PRO A 378 -7.02 3.43 15.12
CA PRO A 378 -6.86 2.38 14.13
C PRO A 378 -5.55 1.62 14.26
N MET A 379 -4.42 2.33 14.46
CA MET A 379 -3.11 1.74 14.63
C MET A 379 -3.06 0.79 15.83
N VAL A 380 -3.49 1.24 17.02
CA VAL A 380 -3.46 0.41 18.24
C VAL A 380 -4.31 -0.85 18.06
N ILE A 381 -5.54 -0.70 17.56
CA ILE A 381 -6.45 -1.83 17.33
C ILE A 381 -5.85 -2.80 16.30
N ALA A 382 -5.33 -2.28 15.17
CA ALA A 382 -4.73 -3.13 14.15
C ALA A 382 -3.54 -3.93 14.68
N VAL A 383 -2.65 -3.29 15.45
CA VAL A 383 -1.46 -3.95 16.02
C VAL A 383 -1.86 -5.00 17.04
N VAL A 384 -2.70 -4.65 18.02
CA VAL A 384 -3.12 -5.58 19.08
C VAL A 384 -3.75 -6.83 18.48
N PHE A 385 -4.72 -6.67 17.58
CA PHE A 385 -5.42 -7.83 17.03
C PHE A 385 -4.60 -8.58 15.98
N ALA A 386 -3.69 -7.95 15.23
CA ALA A 386 -2.76 -8.67 14.38
C ALA A 386 -1.88 -9.67 15.16
N PHE A 387 -1.40 -9.28 16.36
CA PHE A 387 -0.62 -10.20 17.19
C PHE A 387 -1.50 -11.20 17.93
N VAL A 388 -2.64 -10.79 18.51
CA VAL A 388 -3.52 -11.65 19.30
C VAL A 388 -4.33 -12.59 18.40
N CYS A 389 -5.06 -12.05 17.42
CA CYS A 389 -5.96 -12.84 16.59
C CYS A 389 -5.24 -13.48 15.41
N ALA A 390 -4.45 -12.71 14.61
CA ALA A 390 -3.82 -13.30 13.43
C ALA A 390 -2.66 -14.23 13.83
N ALA A 391 -1.66 -13.76 14.57
CA ALA A 391 -0.51 -14.58 14.95
C ALA A 391 -0.89 -15.60 16.05
N GLY A 392 -1.46 -15.15 17.16
CA GLY A 392 -1.88 -16.04 18.28
C GLY A 392 -2.97 -17.01 17.87
N GLY A 393 -3.97 -16.56 17.08
CA GLY A 393 -5.00 -17.42 16.52
C GLY A 393 -4.46 -18.45 15.53
N THR A 394 -3.45 -18.09 14.72
CA THR A 394 -2.76 -19.06 13.84
C THR A 394 -2.08 -20.16 14.67
N TRP A 395 -1.41 -19.79 15.75
CA TRP A 395 -0.84 -20.79 16.66
C TRP A 395 -1.95 -21.66 17.28
N PHE A 396 -3.04 -21.08 17.75
CA PHE A 396 -4.11 -21.81 18.42
C PHE A 396 -4.89 -22.71 17.42
N PHE A 397 -5.47 -22.14 16.35
CA PHE A 397 -6.27 -22.92 15.40
C PHE A 397 -5.42 -23.77 14.46
N GLY A 398 -4.28 -23.22 13.98
CA GLY A 398 -3.42 -23.89 13.02
C GLY A 398 -2.59 -24.98 13.65
N VAL A 399 -1.83 -24.67 14.71
CA VAL A 399 -0.88 -25.58 15.35
C VAL A 399 -1.57 -26.43 16.41
N HIS A 400 -2.20 -25.79 17.43
CA HIS A 400 -2.73 -26.51 18.60
C HIS A 400 -3.95 -27.37 18.26
N LEU A 401 -4.91 -26.86 17.47
CA LEU A 401 -6.07 -27.63 17.01
C LEU A 401 -5.79 -28.48 15.75
N GLY A 402 -4.63 -28.32 15.12
CA GLY A 402 -4.24 -29.09 13.93
C GLY A 402 -5.00 -28.74 12.65
N TRP A 403 -5.65 -27.56 12.57
CA TRP A 403 -6.35 -27.12 11.36
C TRP A 403 -5.40 -26.57 10.29
N MET A 404 -4.11 -26.55 10.57
CA MET A 404 -3.06 -26.15 9.65
C MET A 404 -3.33 -24.74 9.03
N VAL A 405 -3.09 -24.56 7.72
CA VAL A 405 -3.30 -23.27 7.04
C VAL A 405 -4.76 -22.81 7.03
N VAL A 406 -5.72 -23.72 7.09
CA VAL A 406 -7.15 -23.34 7.20
C VAL A 406 -7.41 -22.65 8.54
N GLY A 407 -6.78 -23.12 9.62
CA GLY A 407 -6.80 -22.46 10.92
C GLY A 407 -6.16 -21.08 10.91
N ALA A 408 -5.05 -20.93 10.20
CA ALA A 408 -4.41 -19.62 10.01
C ALA A 408 -5.32 -18.63 9.25
N TYR A 409 -6.01 -19.09 8.21
CA TYR A 409 -6.97 -18.26 7.47
C TYR A 409 -8.19 -17.89 8.31
N ALA A 410 -8.71 -18.83 9.12
CA ALA A 410 -9.79 -18.55 10.08
C ALA A 410 -9.35 -17.50 11.12
N ALA A 411 -8.11 -17.59 11.62
CA ALA A 411 -7.52 -16.61 12.52
C ALA A 411 -7.42 -15.20 11.89
N MET A 412 -6.99 -15.13 10.64
CA MET A 412 -6.93 -13.88 9.88
C MET A 412 -8.32 -13.29 9.62
N ALA A 413 -9.31 -14.13 9.30
CA ALA A 413 -10.70 -13.71 9.15
C ALA A 413 -11.27 -13.17 10.47
N LEU A 414 -10.99 -13.83 11.59
CA LEU A 414 -11.36 -13.36 12.91
C LEU A 414 -10.71 -12.01 13.23
N ASP A 415 -9.42 -11.84 12.96
CA ASP A 415 -8.69 -10.59 13.12
C ASP A 415 -9.36 -9.44 12.36
N GLU A 416 -9.63 -9.61 11.06
CA GLU A 416 -10.26 -8.58 10.24
C GLU A 416 -11.68 -8.25 10.72
N CYS A 417 -12.48 -9.25 11.08
CA CYS A 417 -13.85 -9.03 11.56
C CYS A 417 -13.87 -8.33 12.92
N VAL A 418 -13.02 -8.71 13.85
CA VAL A 418 -12.95 -8.06 15.16
C VAL A 418 -12.49 -6.61 15.01
N ARG A 419 -11.44 -6.35 14.24
CA ARG A 419 -11.00 -4.98 13.95
C ARG A 419 -12.09 -4.15 13.29
N ALA A 420 -12.85 -4.72 12.36
CA ALA A 420 -13.97 -4.06 11.70
C ALA A 420 -15.04 -3.59 12.71
N VAL A 421 -15.39 -4.43 13.67
CA VAL A 421 -16.33 -4.06 14.75
C VAL A 421 -15.80 -2.86 15.55
N PHE A 422 -14.52 -2.88 15.94
CA PHE A 422 -13.94 -1.78 16.70
C PHE A 422 -13.89 -0.48 15.88
N MET A 423 -13.53 -0.54 14.59
CA MET A 423 -13.52 0.63 13.70
C MET A 423 -14.93 1.21 13.52
N PHE A 424 -15.91 0.35 13.27
CA PHE A 424 -17.31 0.75 13.14
C PHE A 424 -17.86 1.39 14.42
N LEU A 425 -17.62 0.78 15.58
CA LEU A 425 -18.04 1.33 16.88
C LEU A 425 -17.36 2.67 17.17
N ARG A 426 -16.06 2.82 16.86
CA ARG A 426 -15.34 4.09 17.01
C ARG A 426 -15.95 5.18 16.16
N TRP A 427 -16.25 4.86 14.90
CA TRP A 427 -16.90 5.78 13.98
C TRP A 427 -18.27 6.21 14.48
N ASN A 428 -19.12 5.26 14.90
CA ASN A 428 -20.46 5.51 15.42
C ASN A 428 -20.49 6.39 16.67
N LYS A 429 -19.51 6.25 17.56
CA LYS A 429 -19.37 7.12 18.75
C LYS A 429 -19.06 8.57 18.40
N GLY A 430 -18.76 8.90 17.14
CA GLY A 430 -18.60 10.27 16.67
C GLY A 430 -17.36 11.00 17.15
N TYR A 431 -16.38 10.32 17.79
CA TYR A 431 -15.15 10.96 18.27
C TYR A 431 -14.35 11.67 17.15
N TRP A 432 -14.44 11.17 15.93
CA TRP A 432 -13.81 11.74 14.76
C TRP A 432 -14.25 13.16 14.43
N LYS A 433 -15.48 13.54 14.84
CA LYS A 433 -16.04 14.89 14.61
C LYS A 433 -15.26 15.99 15.35
N TYR A 434 -14.61 15.64 16.46
CA TYR A 434 -13.86 16.55 17.32
C TYR A 434 -12.34 16.51 17.13
N LYS A 435 -11.83 15.63 16.24
CA LYS A 435 -10.39 15.42 16.03
C LYS A 435 -9.86 16.03 14.72
N ASN A 436 -10.56 17.00 14.14
CA ASN A 436 -10.14 17.63 12.89
C ASN A 436 -8.72 18.21 12.97
N LEU A 437 -8.05 18.29 11.82
CA LEU A 437 -6.68 18.81 11.70
C LEU A 437 -6.62 20.32 11.43
N LEU A 438 -7.77 21.00 11.38
CA LEU A 438 -7.86 22.43 11.10
C LEU A 438 -7.65 23.28 12.36
N SER A 439 -8.13 22.81 13.54
CA SER A 439 -7.96 23.52 14.80
C SER A 439 -6.50 23.47 15.27
N ALA A 440 -5.98 24.62 15.65
CA ALA A 440 -4.76 24.70 16.44
C ALA A 440 -5.05 24.13 17.84
N LYS A 441 -4.47 22.98 18.17
CA LYS A 441 -4.31 22.49 19.53
C LYS A 441 -2.91 21.90 19.70
#